data_1250d9800ebcc75d2d3d58a12c686836
#
_entry.id   1250d9800ebcc75d2d3d58a12c686836
#
_cell.length_a   1.000
_cell.length_b   1.000
_cell.length_c   1.000
_cell.angle_alpha   90.00
_cell.angle_beta   90.00
_cell.angle_gamma   90.00
#
_symmetry.space_group_name_H-M   'P 1'
#
loop_
_entity.id
_entity.type
_entity.pdbx_description
1 polymer ?
#
loop_
_entity_poly.entity_id
_entity_poly.type
_entity_poly.pdbx_seq_one_letter_code
_entity_poly.pdbx_strand_id
1 'polypeptide(L)'
;MRYVLKNQEMQTVDHETIHGIGIPGFVLMERASKAVADKAAQIADHSQRILIISGIGNNGGDALACTRILLEQDYLVDYMIVGNIEKASADLKLQLQILKNLGYFPIDCEDINFYEYDLLIEGIFGVGLSREVGGVYKEVIERINACGKPVIAIDIPSGISGDSGKILGCAVHASSTVTFGGYKRGHLLYPGREYCGDIKLVSIGFHNQTIKKYATGYILEESDHLMPERKAYSNKGSYGKILIIAGNEIMSGAACFAAEAALRMGAGLVKVLSDAGNRQILQTRLPEILFGERKDLEESLEWCDCILFGPGVGVSEEMKEMLEMVLKKGKKPLVIDADGLNIISRFNMKIDYPYGTIMTPHLMEAARLMSCDITQIKEDLCQSAQDLAEKYHCTAVLKDATTIVAREDDLVYINQSGNDGMATGGSGDVLAGMITGLLGEGLSVHEAAVHGVYLHGLAGDHAKHDLGAYSMIASDIIAHIKDVTGGNYEPVL
;
A
#
# COMPACT_ATOMS: atom_id res chain seq x y z
N MET A 1 -12.85 -3.48 1.74
CA MET A 1 -12.17 -2.33 1.09
C MET A 1 -12.29 -1.09 1.98
N ARG A 2 -11.17 -0.43 2.27
CA ARG A 2 -11.11 0.83 3.02
C ARG A 2 -10.58 1.95 2.14
N TYR A 3 -11.19 3.11 2.27
CA TYR A 3 -10.82 4.30 1.50
C TYR A 3 -9.60 5.00 2.08
N VAL A 4 -8.81 5.58 1.19
CA VAL A 4 -7.60 6.36 1.50
C VAL A 4 -7.78 7.77 0.96
N LEU A 5 -7.42 8.74 1.78
CA LEU A 5 -7.60 10.17 1.49
C LEU A 5 -6.27 10.92 1.59
N LYS A 6 -6.16 12.01 0.83
CA LYS A 6 -5.17 13.06 1.06
C LYS A 6 -5.63 13.98 2.19
N ASN A 7 -4.73 14.79 2.72
CA ASN A 7 -5.05 15.77 3.77
C ASN A 7 -6.22 16.69 3.40
N GLN A 8 -6.19 17.24 2.18
CA GLN A 8 -7.25 18.15 1.70
C GLN A 8 -8.60 17.47 1.56
N GLU A 9 -8.60 16.22 1.12
CA GLU A 9 -9.80 15.40 0.98
C GLU A 9 -10.44 15.12 2.35
N MET A 10 -9.59 14.77 3.34
CA MET A 10 -10.06 14.56 4.70
C MET A 10 -10.65 15.84 5.32
N GLN A 11 -9.99 17.00 5.11
CA GLN A 11 -10.53 18.30 5.52
C GLN A 11 -11.88 18.61 4.83
N THR A 12 -12.05 18.22 3.56
CA THR A 12 -13.31 18.38 2.84
C THR A 12 -14.41 17.49 3.40
N VAL A 13 -14.08 16.23 3.75
CA VAL A 13 -15.02 15.31 4.44
C VAL A 13 -15.46 15.87 5.78
N ASP A 14 -14.52 16.40 6.56
CA ASP A 14 -14.81 17.05 7.86
C ASP A 14 -15.72 18.26 7.67
N HIS A 15 -15.37 19.16 6.77
CA HIS A 15 -16.17 20.36 6.46
C HIS A 15 -17.59 19.98 5.98
N GLU A 16 -17.76 19.04 5.07
CA GLU A 16 -19.07 18.58 4.60
C GLU A 16 -19.88 17.93 5.73
N THR A 17 -19.21 17.18 6.61
CA THR A 17 -19.88 16.57 7.77
C THR A 17 -20.39 17.62 8.74
N ILE A 18 -19.61 18.66 9.01
CA ILE A 18 -19.98 19.73 9.95
C ILE A 18 -21.02 20.68 9.33
N HIS A 19 -20.78 21.16 8.12
CA HIS A 19 -21.58 22.25 7.55
C HIS A 19 -22.67 21.77 6.57
N GLY A 20 -22.45 20.63 5.90
CA GLY A 20 -23.41 20.03 4.97
C GLY A 20 -24.40 19.10 5.65
N ILE A 21 -23.89 18.14 6.46
CA ILE A 21 -24.70 17.18 7.19
C ILE A 21 -25.22 17.77 8.53
N GLY A 22 -24.44 18.67 9.15
CA GLY A 22 -24.82 19.36 10.38
C GLY A 22 -24.43 18.65 11.67
N ILE A 23 -23.46 17.73 11.65
CA ILE A 23 -22.88 17.14 12.86
C ILE A 23 -21.88 18.14 13.45
N PRO A 24 -22.08 18.66 14.67
CA PRO A 24 -21.16 19.63 15.24
C PRO A 24 -19.73 19.07 15.36
N GLY A 25 -18.70 19.87 15.02
CA GLY A 25 -17.30 19.45 15.11
C GLY A 25 -16.90 18.96 16.48
N PHE A 26 -17.47 19.57 17.53
CA PHE A 26 -17.27 19.14 18.92
C PHE A 26 -17.71 17.68 19.18
N VAL A 27 -18.75 17.19 18.50
CA VAL A 27 -19.18 15.79 18.59
C VAL A 27 -18.16 14.85 17.93
N LEU A 28 -17.57 15.27 16.83
CA LEU A 28 -16.52 14.49 16.15
C LEU A 28 -15.26 14.42 17.03
N MET A 29 -14.84 15.56 17.59
CA MET A 29 -13.72 15.66 18.53
C MET A 29 -13.92 14.75 19.76
N GLU A 30 -15.09 14.77 20.37
CA GLU A 30 -15.41 13.94 21.56
C GLU A 30 -15.28 12.44 21.23
N ARG A 31 -15.77 12.01 20.05
CA ARG A 31 -15.66 10.61 19.60
C ARG A 31 -14.23 10.22 19.27
N ALA A 32 -13.47 11.12 18.64
CA ALA A 32 -12.05 10.91 18.34
C ALA A 32 -11.24 10.72 19.62
N SER A 33 -11.42 11.66 20.57
CA SER A 33 -10.74 11.64 21.86
C SER A 33 -11.08 10.41 22.70
N LYS A 34 -12.38 9.99 22.68
CA LYS A 34 -12.80 8.76 23.35
C LYS A 34 -12.13 7.52 22.76
N ALA A 35 -11.97 7.45 21.42
CA ALA A 35 -11.29 6.34 20.78
C ALA A 35 -9.80 6.27 21.15
N VAL A 36 -9.14 7.42 21.32
CA VAL A 36 -7.75 7.51 21.80
C VAL A 36 -7.64 7.08 23.26
N ALA A 37 -8.55 7.57 24.13
CA ALA A 37 -8.63 7.16 25.53
C ALA A 37 -8.87 5.65 25.68
N ASP A 38 -9.76 5.07 24.86
CA ASP A 38 -9.98 3.62 24.85
C ASP A 38 -8.75 2.82 24.41
N LYS A 39 -7.94 3.35 23.49
CA LYS A 39 -6.66 2.72 23.13
C LYS A 39 -5.64 2.85 24.26
N ALA A 40 -5.59 4.00 24.94
CA ALA A 40 -4.71 4.19 26.09
C ALA A 40 -5.07 3.21 27.22
N ALA A 41 -6.34 3.03 27.52
CA ALA A 41 -6.84 2.08 28.53
C ALA A 41 -6.54 0.60 28.22
N GLN A 42 -6.21 0.25 26.97
CA GLN A 42 -5.73 -1.09 26.59
C GLN A 42 -4.24 -1.29 26.87
N ILE A 43 -3.48 -0.19 27.02
CA ILE A 43 -2.02 -0.21 27.16
C ILE A 43 -1.59 0.08 28.59
N ALA A 44 -2.23 1.04 29.26
CA ALA A 44 -1.89 1.48 30.60
C ALA A 44 -2.99 1.12 31.62
N ASP A 45 -2.60 0.79 32.82
CA ASP A 45 -3.50 0.64 33.98
C ASP A 45 -3.52 1.92 34.83
N HIS A 46 -4.40 1.95 35.85
CA HIS A 46 -4.60 3.14 36.71
C HIS A 46 -3.40 3.50 37.61
N SER A 47 -2.39 2.63 37.74
CA SER A 47 -1.17 2.91 38.51
C SER A 47 -0.08 3.58 37.66
N GLN A 48 -0.23 3.57 36.35
CA GLN A 48 0.75 4.08 35.39
C GLN A 48 0.44 5.55 35.04
N ARG A 49 1.51 6.31 34.88
CA ARG A 49 1.43 7.75 34.56
C ARG A 49 1.39 7.97 33.06
N ILE A 50 0.42 8.73 32.60
CA ILE A 50 0.23 9.09 31.19
C ILE A 50 0.58 10.57 30.99
N LEU A 51 1.45 10.87 30.02
CA LEU A 51 1.71 12.23 29.57
C LEU A 51 1.00 12.50 28.25
N ILE A 52 0.19 13.56 28.20
CA ILE A 52 -0.46 14.01 26.97
C ILE A 52 0.24 15.26 26.45
N ILE A 53 0.69 15.23 25.19
CA ILE A 53 1.42 16.30 24.51
C ILE A 53 0.50 16.89 23.44
N SER A 54 -0.02 18.08 23.71
CA SER A 54 -0.95 18.79 22.83
C SER A 54 -0.19 19.84 22.00
N GLY A 55 -0.47 19.91 20.70
CA GLY A 55 -0.18 21.11 19.89
C GLY A 55 -1.23 22.20 20.09
N ILE A 56 -1.25 23.21 19.21
CA ILE A 56 -2.21 24.32 19.29
C ILE A 56 -3.37 24.23 18.27
N GLY A 57 -3.40 23.20 17.43
CA GLY A 57 -4.44 22.93 16.41
C GLY A 57 -5.60 22.06 16.96
N ASN A 58 -6.48 21.61 16.05
CA ASN A 58 -7.59 20.73 16.40
C ASN A 58 -7.12 19.38 16.92
N ASN A 59 -6.02 18.82 16.39
CA ASN A 59 -5.41 17.59 16.92
C ASN A 59 -4.98 17.74 18.38
N GLY A 60 -4.49 18.94 18.76
CA GLY A 60 -4.25 19.30 20.15
C GLY A 60 -5.55 19.39 20.97
N GLY A 61 -6.66 19.83 20.36
CA GLY A 61 -7.98 19.81 20.95
C GLY A 61 -8.43 18.39 21.29
N ASP A 62 -8.21 17.43 20.36
CA ASP A 62 -8.46 16.00 20.58
C ASP A 62 -7.63 15.47 21.75
N ALA A 63 -6.35 15.90 21.86
CA ALA A 63 -5.46 15.53 22.97
C ALA A 63 -5.98 16.03 24.31
N LEU A 64 -6.41 17.29 24.40
CA LEU A 64 -6.97 17.85 25.66
C LEU A 64 -8.32 17.23 26.05
N ALA A 65 -9.17 16.92 25.06
CA ALA A 65 -10.41 16.17 25.33
C ALA A 65 -10.11 14.74 25.81
N CYS A 66 -9.10 14.08 25.24
CA CYS A 66 -8.62 12.78 25.71
C CYS A 66 -8.10 12.86 27.15
N THR A 67 -7.35 13.93 27.50
CA THR A 67 -6.93 14.21 28.88
C THR A 67 -8.12 14.19 29.84
N ARG A 68 -9.17 14.95 29.53
CA ARG A 68 -10.38 15.02 30.36
C ARG A 68 -11.04 13.65 30.53
N ILE A 69 -11.18 12.90 29.44
CA ILE A 69 -11.82 11.57 29.44
C ILE A 69 -11.04 10.57 30.31
N LEU A 70 -9.71 10.58 30.23
CA LEU A 70 -8.88 9.69 31.06
C LEU A 70 -8.91 10.10 32.54
N LEU A 71 -8.93 11.40 32.86
CA LEU A 71 -9.08 11.90 34.21
C LEU A 71 -10.44 11.53 34.80
N GLU A 72 -11.54 11.58 34.02
CA GLU A 72 -12.88 11.11 34.44
C GLU A 72 -12.91 9.60 34.72
N GLN A 73 -11.98 8.84 34.19
CA GLN A 73 -11.79 7.41 34.39
C GLN A 73 -10.73 7.09 35.45
N ASP A 74 -10.34 8.07 36.28
CA ASP A 74 -9.39 7.94 37.38
C ASP A 74 -7.95 7.51 36.97
N TYR A 75 -7.51 7.77 35.71
CA TYR A 75 -6.12 7.58 35.30
C TYR A 75 -5.23 8.72 35.83
N LEU A 76 -3.94 8.41 36.06
CA LEU A 76 -2.92 9.39 36.44
C LEU A 76 -2.40 10.11 35.18
N VAL A 77 -2.95 11.28 34.87
CA VAL A 77 -2.69 12.01 33.63
C VAL A 77 -2.14 13.39 33.91
N ASP A 78 -0.99 13.68 33.34
CA ASP A 78 -0.45 15.01 33.19
C ASP A 78 -0.53 15.44 31.72
N TYR A 79 -0.59 16.76 31.45
CA TYR A 79 -0.59 17.27 30.09
C TYR A 79 0.23 18.54 29.93
N MET A 80 0.78 18.69 28.72
CA MET A 80 1.49 19.89 28.30
C MET A 80 0.99 20.42 26.96
N ILE A 81 1.20 21.71 26.69
CA ILE A 81 0.83 22.34 25.42
C ILE A 81 2.09 22.91 24.77
N VAL A 82 2.37 22.51 23.54
CA VAL A 82 3.52 22.98 22.76
C VAL A 82 3.06 24.09 21.82
N GLY A 83 3.65 25.26 21.95
CA GLY A 83 3.39 26.42 21.11
C GLY A 83 2.64 27.55 21.79
N ASN A 84 2.30 28.60 21.02
CA ASN A 84 1.64 29.80 21.56
C ASN A 84 0.12 29.59 21.67
N ILE A 85 -0.39 29.48 22.90
CA ILE A 85 -1.80 29.28 23.23
C ILE A 85 -2.70 30.39 22.68
N GLU A 86 -2.21 31.61 22.51
CA GLU A 86 -3.01 32.70 21.95
C GLU A 86 -3.46 32.40 20.52
N LYS A 87 -2.62 31.67 19.77
CA LYS A 87 -2.87 31.23 18.38
C LYS A 87 -3.63 29.90 18.30
N ALA A 88 -4.02 29.33 19.43
CA ALA A 88 -4.68 28.04 19.44
C ALA A 88 -6.09 28.09 18.81
N SER A 89 -6.53 26.93 18.31
CA SER A 89 -7.88 26.75 17.75
C SER A 89 -8.96 27.03 18.82
N ALA A 90 -10.17 27.35 18.36
CA ALA A 90 -11.30 27.60 19.25
C ALA A 90 -11.65 26.37 20.09
N ASP A 91 -11.61 25.20 19.48
CA ASP A 91 -11.93 23.93 20.15
C ASP A 91 -10.89 23.57 21.20
N LEU A 92 -9.60 23.78 20.92
CA LEU A 92 -8.54 23.59 21.92
C LEU A 92 -8.73 24.53 23.11
N LYS A 93 -9.00 25.84 22.86
CA LYS A 93 -9.25 26.81 23.93
C LYS A 93 -10.42 26.42 24.79
N LEU A 94 -11.47 25.88 24.21
CA LEU A 94 -12.63 25.37 24.94
C LEU A 94 -12.26 24.18 25.84
N GLN A 95 -11.55 23.19 25.33
CA GLN A 95 -11.10 22.02 26.11
C GLN A 95 -10.17 22.44 27.25
N LEU A 96 -9.23 23.36 26.98
CA LEU A 96 -8.34 23.91 28.01
C LEU A 96 -9.15 24.62 29.12
N GLN A 97 -10.18 25.38 28.76
CA GLN A 97 -11.00 26.05 29.75
C GLN A 97 -11.80 25.03 30.60
N ILE A 98 -12.28 23.94 30.01
CA ILE A 98 -12.96 22.86 30.72
C ILE A 98 -11.99 22.22 31.73
N LEU A 99 -10.77 21.87 31.33
CA LEU A 99 -9.77 21.28 32.22
C LEU A 99 -9.44 22.22 33.40
N LYS A 100 -9.26 23.51 33.12
CA LYS A 100 -9.00 24.52 34.16
C LYS A 100 -10.17 24.63 35.17
N ASN A 101 -11.41 24.58 34.66
CA ASN A 101 -12.61 24.60 35.53
C ASN A 101 -12.71 23.35 36.42
N LEU A 102 -12.14 22.22 35.97
CA LEU A 102 -12.03 20.98 36.75
C LEU A 102 -10.82 20.99 37.70
N GLY A 103 -10.00 22.04 37.69
CA GLY A 103 -8.82 22.18 38.54
C GLY A 103 -7.54 21.59 37.99
N TYR A 104 -7.50 21.19 36.70
CA TYR A 104 -6.33 20.64 36.04
C TYR A 104 -5.65 21.70 35.16
N PHE A 105 -4.33 21.82 35.32
CA PHE A 105 -3.52 22.84 34.63
C PHE A 105 -2.39 22.18 33.85
N PRO A 106 -1.97 22.76 32.71
CA PRO A 106 -0.85 22.23 31.94
C PRO A 106 0.45 22.40 32.72
N ILE A 107 1.36 21.45 32.57
CA ILE A 107 2.73 21.54 33.08
C ILE A 107 3.60 22.21 32.01
N ASP A 108 4.52 23.06 32.44
CA ASP A 108 5.45 23.71 31.53
C ASP A 108 6.46 22.70 30.94
N CYS A 109 6.76 22.86 29.65
CA CYS A 109 7.61 21.91 28.91
C CYS A 109 9.01 21.72 29.55
N GLU A 110 9.55 22.77 30.18
CA GLU A 110 10.85 22.74 30.84
C GLU A 110 10.84 21.90 32.13
N ASP A 111 9.69 21.79 32.80
CA ASP A 111 9.54 21.09 34.08
C ASP A 111 9.22 19.61 33.93
N ILE A 112 8.96 19.12 32.71
CA ILE A 112 8.56 17.72 32.47
C ILE A 112 9.79 16.83 32.22
N ASN A 113 9.88 15.75 33.01
CA ASN A 113 10.77 14.63 32.75
C ASN A 113 9.98 13.47 32.09
N PHE A 114 10.15 13.28 30.77
CA PHE A 114 9.43 12.29 29.96
C PHE A 114 9.69 10.83 30.43
N TYR A 115 10.83 10.56 31.08
CA TYR A 115 11.17 9.23 31.61
C TYR A 115 10.31 8.80 32.81
N GLU A 116 9.62 9.72 33.46
CA GLU A 116 8.75 9.44 34.61
C GLU A 116 7.35 8.93 34.20
N TYR A 117 7.05 8.93 32.92
CA TYR A 117 5.78 8.46 32.40
C TYR A 117 5.91 7.08 31.79
N ASP A 118 4.81 6.32 31.79
CA ASP A 118 4.75 4.96 31.26
C ASP A 118 4.15 4.91 29.85
N LEU A 119 3.31 5.89 29.51
CA LEU A 119 2.67 6.05 28.21
C LEU A 119 2.67 7.51 27.81
N LEU A 120 2.99 7.80 26.56
CA LEU A 120 2.85 9.12 25.94
C LEU A 120 1.69 9.11 24.93
N ILE A 121 0.89 10.18 24.90
CA ILE A 121 -0.12 10.43 23.88
C ILE A 121 0.21 11.77 23.22
N GLU A 122 0.44 11.77 21.92
CA GLU A 122 0.80 12.99 21.21
C GLU A 122 -0.28 13.40 20.20
N GLY A 123 -0.64 14.66 20.23
CA GLY A 123 -1.53 15.33 19.29
C GLY A 123 -0.96 16.71 18.93
N ILE A 124 0.34 16.77 18.54
CA ILE A 124 0.99 18.04 18.22
C ILE A 124 0.51 18.53 16.87
N PHE A 125 0.63 17.70 15.83
CA PHE A 125 0.17 17.98 14.49
C PHE A 125 -0.66 16.82 13.94
N GLY A 126 -1.73 17.13 13.23
CA GLY A 126 -2.52 16.18 12.43
C GLY A 126 -2.37 16.48 10.92
N VAL A 127 -3.40 16.20 10.14
CA VAL A 127 -3.46 16.41 8.67
C VAL A 127 -3.26 17.87 8.21
N GLY A 128 -3.14 18.82 9.10
CA GLY A 128 -2.86 20.23 8.77
C GLY A 128 -1.39 20.57 8.57
N LEU A 129 -0.47 19.63 8.81
CA LEU A 129 0.97 19.88 8.68
C LEU A 129 1.38 19.92 7.21
N SER A 130 1.94 21.05 6.77
CA SER A 130 2.37 21.28 5.37
C SER A 130 3.80 21.79 5.23
N ARG A 131 4.55 21.91 6.34
CA ARG A 131 5.91 22.46 6.38
C ARG A 131 6.81 21.63 7.28
N GLU A 132 8.11 21.78 7.14
CA GLU A 132 9.07 21.14 8.02
C GLU A 132 8.89 21.57 9.49
N VAL A 133 9.03 20.61 10.38
CA VAL A 133 8.95 20.78 11.82
C VAL A 133 10.29 21.33 12.32
N GLY A 134 10.24 22.43 13.08
CA GLY A 134 11.42 23.08 13.66
C GLY A 134 11.12 23.72 15.02
N GLY A 135 12.16 24.34 15.62
CA GLY A 135 12.07 25.03 16.91
C GLY A 135 11.59 24.11 18.03
N VAL A 136 10.80 24.64 18.95
CA VAL A 136 10.30 23.94 20.14
C VAL A 136 9.58 22.61 19.81
N TYR A 137 8.90 22.55 18.68
CA TYR A 137 8.23 21.30 18.26
C TYR A 137 9.23 20.19 17.94
N LYS A 138 10.34 20.51 17.27
CA LYS A 138 11.41 19.55 17.00
C LYS A 138 12.04 19.05 18.30
N GLU A 139 12.36 19.94 19.23
CA GLU A 139 12.92 19.60 20.53
C GLU A 139 12.01 18.65 21.32
N VAL A 140 10.70 18.91 21.31
CA VAL A 140 9.71 18.04 21.98
C VAL A 140 9.63 16.67 21.29
N ILE A 141 9.58 16.61 19.96
CA ILE A 141 9.56 15.34 19.21
C ILE A 141 10.83 14.52 19.49
N GLU A 142 11.99 15.15 19.52
CA GLU A 142 13.26 14.50 19.86
C GLU A 142 13.25 13.93 21.30
N ARG A 143 12.65 14.65 22.26
CA ARG A 143 12.46 14.16 23.65
C ARG A 143 11.49 13.00 23.73
N ILE A 144 10.38 13.02 22.98
CA ILE A 144 9.42 11.90 22.85
C ILE A 144 10.16 10.65 22.35
N ASN A 145 10.90 10.77 21.25
CA ASN A 145 11.61 9.63 20.67
C ASN A 145 12.74 9.10 21.57
N ALA A 146 13.42 9.99 22.29
CA ALA A 146 14.55 9.63 23.16
C ALA A 146 14.12 8.91 24.45
N CYS A 147 12.90 9.13 24.94
CA CYS A 147 12.48 8.53 26.22
C CYS A 147 12.22 7.02 26.14
N GLY A 148 12.05 6.45 24.94
CA GLY A 148 11.86 5.01 24.73
C GLY A 148 10.57 4.43 25.30
N LYS A 149 9.57 5.26 25.55
CA LYS A 149 8.25 4.87 26.08
C LYS A 149 7.28 4.58 24.93
N PRO A 150 6.25 3.75 25.16
CA PRO A 150 5.15 3.62 24.20
C PRO A 150 4.50 4.97 23.89
N VAL A 151 4.21 5.22 22.60
CA VAL A 151 3.58 6.46 22.13
C VAL A 151 2.32 6.13 21.36
N ILE A 152 1.21 6.77 21.69
CA ILE A 152 0.00 6.80 20.88
C ILE A 152 -0.02 8.13 20.11
N ALA A 153 -0.05 8.07 18.79
CA ALA A 153 -0.27 9.24 17.96
C ALA A 153 -1.76 9.42 17.65
N ILE A 154 -2.23 10.65 17.79
CA ILE A 154 -3.60 11.04 17.43
C ILE A 154 -3.62 11.40 15.95
N ASP A 155 -4.46 10.72 15.20
CA ASP A 155 -4.70 10.84 13.77
C ASP A 155 -3.51 10.43 12.88
N ILE A 156 -2.36 11.08 12.98
CA ILE A 156 -1.12 10.76 12.27
C ILE A 156 0.08 11.18 13.12
N PRO A 157 1.17 10.40 13.17
CA PRO A 157 2.35 10.81 13.92
C PRO A 157 2.87 12.18 13.48
N SER A 158 3.05 13.08 14.46
CA SER A 158 3.50 14.43 14.19
C SER A 158 4.82 14.45 13.44
N GLY A 159 4.86 15.17 12.32
CA GLY A 159 6.01 15.25 11.42
C GLY A 159 5.89 14.36 10.16
N ILE A 160 4.91 13.49 10.06
CA ILE A 160 4.64 12.71 8.85
C ILE A 160 3.68 13.48 7.93
N SER A 161 4.03 13.56 6.64
CA SER A 161 3.12 14.06 5.60
C SER A 161 1.97 13.07 5.37
N GLY A 162 0.72 13.49 5.60
CA GLY A 162 -0.44 12.67 5.32
C GLY A 162 -0.65 12.33 3.84
N ASP A 163 -0.06 13.12 2.93
CA ASP A 163 -0.22 12.94 1.48
C ASP A 163 0.82 12.00 0.86
N SER A 164 2.07 12.01 1.39
CA SER A 164 3.19 11.30 0.76
C SER A 164 3.93 10.33 1.67
N GLY A 165 3.67 10.34 2.98
CA GLY A 165 4.44 9.59 3.96
C GLY A 165 5.85 10.11 4.21
N LYS A 166 6.24 11.24 3.63
CA LYS A 166 7.56 11.86 3.88
C LYS A 166 7.67 12.39 5.30
N ILE A 167 8.88 12.34 5.84
CA ILE A 167 9.21 12.99 7.11
C ILE A 167 9.46 14.48 6.83
N LEU A 168 8.72 15.34 7.51
CA LEU A 168 8.83 16.79 7.40
C LEU A 168 9.80 17.33 8.48
N GLY A 169 11.08 17.16 8.26
CA GLY A 169 12.16 17.55 9.18
C GLY A 169 12.44 16.53 10.28
N CYS A 170 11.47 16.29 11.16
CA CYS A 170 11.51 15.21 12.16
C CYS A 170 10.10 14.67 12.40
N ALA A 171 9.97 13.45 12.92
CA ALA A 171 8.68 12.85 13.21
C ALA A 171 8.70 12.01 14.49
N VAL A 172 7.54 11.89 15.11
CA VAL A 172 7.32 11.00 16.26
C VAL A 172 7.29 9.54 15.79
N HIS A 173 8.05 8.68 16.46
CA HIS A 173 7.93 7.23 16.34
C HIS A 173 6.82 6.73 17.27
N ALA A 174 5.62 6.53 16.72
CA ALA A 174 4.50 6.00 17.48
C ALA A 174 4.55 4.46 17.57
N SER A 175 4.18 3.92 18.72
CA SER A 175 3.91 2.48 18.89
C SER A 175 2.54 2.12 18.34
N SER A 176 1.64 3.12 18.31
CA SER A 176 0.27 2.95 17.83
C SER A 176 -0.28 4.29 17.36
N THR A 177 -1.08 4.28 16.31
CA THR A 177 -1.78 5.46 15.77
C THR A 177 -3.28 5.21 15.77
N VAL A 178 -4.07 6.14 16.32
CA VAL A 178 -5.54 6.11 16.24
C VAL A 178 -5.98 7.16 15.21
N THR A 179 -6.45 6.72 14.06
CA THR A 179 -6.85 7.61 12.96
C THR A 179 -8.36 7.55 12.69
N PHE A 180 -8.91 8.59 12.08
CA PHE A 180 -10.35 8.83 12.00
C PHE A 180 -10.83 8.93 10.54
N GLY A 181 -12.01 8.37 10.27
CA GLY A 181 -12.71 8.45 9.00
C GLY A 181 -12.11 7.58 7.89
N GLY A 182 -10.89 7.83 7.50
CA GLY A 182 -10.17 7.07 6.48
C GLY A 182 -8.66 7.06 6.75
N TYR A 183 -7.97 6.10 6.14
CA TYR A 183 -6.51 6.14 6.14
C TYR A 183 -6.03 7.36 5.36
N LYS A 184 -4.94 7.98 5.83
CA LYS A 184 -4.17 8.94 5.03
C LYS A 184 -3.08 8.18 4.29
N ARG A 185 -2.67 8.65 3.11
CA ARG A 185 -1.58 8.01 2.36
C ARG A 185 -0.31 7.85 3.20
N GLY A 186 -0.03 8.82 4.08
CA GLY A 186 1.11 8.80 4.99
C GLY A 186 1.15 7.65 5.99
N HIS A 187 0.00 7.03 6.29
CA HIS A 187 -0.08 5.82 7.11
C HIS A 187 0.41 4.56 6.39
N LEU A 188 0.41 4.58 5.06
CA LEU A 188 0.53 3.42 4.19
C LEU A 188 1.81 3.44 3.36
N LEU A 189 2.36 4.64 3.12
CA LEU A 189 3.56 4.86 2.30
C LEU A 189 4.81 5.03 3.17
N TYR A 190 5.93 4.48 2.73
CA TYR A 190 7.22 4.66 3.37
C TYR A 190 7.83 6.04 3.06
N PRO A 191 8.61 6.63 4.02
CA PRO A 191 8.95 6.07 5.32
C PRO A 191 7.85 6.21 6.40
N GLY A 192 6.80 7.00 6.19
CA GLY A 192 5.76 7.30 7.18
C GLY A 192 5.14 6.07 7.84
N ARG A 193 4.96 4.98 7.07
CA ARG A 193 4.42 3.72 7.57
C ARG A 193 5.20 3.17 8.78
N GLU A 194 6.53 3.30 8.78
CA GLU A 194 7.40 2.83 9.88
C GLU A 194 7.20 3.62 11.19
N TYR A 195 6.70 4.85 11.07
CA TYR A 195 6.50 5.75 12.22
C TYR A 195 5.12 5.59 12.86
N CYS A 196 4.18 4.90 12.20
CA CYS A 196 2.78 4.82 12.64
C CYS A 196 2.51 3.71 13.67
N GLY A 197 3.38 2.71 13.79
CA GLY A 197 3.14 1.54 14.62
C GLY A 197 1.88 0.75 14.20
N ASP A 198 1.13 0.28 15.20
CA ASP A 198 -0.18 -0.36 14.98
C ASP A 198 -1.25 0.72 14.72
N ILE A 199 -1.90 0.66 13.55
CA ILE A 199 -2.86 1.68 13.13
C ILE A 199 -4.29 1.21 13.37
N LYS A 200 -5.04 1.94 14.20
CA LYS A 200 -6.45 1.71 14.44
C LYS A 200 -7.30 2.78 13.75
N LEU A 201 -7.99 2.39 12.67
CA LEU A 201 -8.99 3.26 12.02
C LEU A 201 -10.31 3.20 12.77
N VAL A 202 -10.82 4.35 13.21
CA VAL A 202 -12.05 4.47 13.98
C VAL A 202 -13.08 5.37 13.29
N SER A 203 -14.32 4.93 13.25
CA SER A 203 -15.43 5.76 12.79
C SER A 203 -15.87 6.72 13.90
N ILE A 204 -15.80 8.03 13.63
CA ILE A 204 -16.22 9.08 14.57
C ILE A 204 -17.51 9.79 14.18
N GLY A 205 -18.10 9.39 13.05
CA GLY A 205 -19.38 9.95 12.59
C GLY A 205 -19.37 10.46 11.15
N PHE A 206 -18.27 10.30 10.45
CA PHE A 206 -18.24 10.54 9.01
C PHE A 206 -19.10 9.51 8.27
N HIS A 207 -19.91 9.98 7.32
CA HIS A 207 -20.74 9.10 6.53
C HIS A 207 -19.92 8.43 5.42
N ASN A 208 -20.04 7.11 5.27
CA ASN A 208 -19.26 6.35 4.31
C ASN A 208 -19.39 6.84 2.85
N GLN A 209 -20.57 7.33 2.45
CA GLN A 209 -20.76 7.90 1.11
C GLN A 209 -19.99 9.21 0.92
N THR A 210 -19.85 10.04 1.98
CA THR A 210 -19.05 11.26 1.95
C THR A 210 -17.56 10.91 1.82
N ILE A 211 -17.08 9.93 2.59
CA ILE A 211 -15.71 9.43 2.46
C ILE A 211 -15.45 8.93 1.03
N LYS A 212 -16.33 8.06 0.52
CA LYS A 212 -16.24 7.51 -0.85
C LYS A 212 -16.19 8.59 -1.92
N LYS A 213 -16.98 9.65 -1.76
CA LYS A 213 -17.07 10.75 -2.73
C LYS A 213 -15.76 11.50 -2.93
N TYR A 214 -14.96 11.62 -1.86
CA TYR A 214 -13.72 12.41 -1.87
C TYR A 214 -12.45 11.55 -1.83
N ALA A 215 -12.57 10.25 -1.60
CA ALA A 215 -11.41 9.37 -1.61
C ALA A 215 -10.73 9.33 -2.99
N THR A 216 -9.41 9.30 -2.99
CA THR A 216 -8.59 9.13 -4.20
C THR A 216 -7.81 7.81 -4.21
N GLY A 217 -7.97 7.00 -3.16
CA GLY A 217 -7.34 5.69 -3.08
C GLY A 217 -8.13 4.71 -2.21
N TYR A 218 -7.68 3.47 -2.23
CA TYR A 218 -8.22 2.40 -1.39
C TYR A 218 -7.19 1.32 -1.09
N ILE A 219 -7.46 0.55 -0.05
CA ILE A 219 -6.78 -0.71 0.28
C ILE A 219 -7.79 -1.86 0.26
N LEU A 220 -7.32 -3.08 0.03
CA LEU A 220 -8.10 -4.29 0.24
C LEU A 220 -7.97 -4.76 1.69
N GLU A 221 -9.04 -5.36 2.18
CA GLU A 221 -9.08 -6.16 3.40
C GLU A 221 -9.23 -7.65 3.00
N GLU A 222 -8.99 -8.55 3.92
CA GLU A 222 -9.06 -10.00 3.70
C GLU A 222 -10.41 -10.44 3.09
N SER A 223 -11.51 -9.81 3.49
CA SER A 223 -12.85 -10.09 2.95
C SER A 223 -13.08 -9.63 1.51
N ASP A 224 -12.17 -8.84 0.95
CA ASP A 224 -12.34 -8.21 -0.36
C ASP A 224 -11.65 -8.97 -1.49
N HIS A 225 -10.81 -9.97 -1.18
CA HIS A 225 -10.12 -10.70 -2.23
C HIS A 225 -11.10 -11.59 -3.02
N LEU A 226 -10.95 -11.55 -4.34
CA LEU A 226 -11.78 -12.29 -5.26
C LEU A 226 -10.94 -13.38 -5.95
N MET A 227 -11.24 -14.64 -5.63
CA MET A 227 -10.85 -15.76 -6.49
C MET A 227 -12.08 -16.20 -7.28
N PRO A 228 -11.99 -16.31 -8.62
CA PRO A 228 -13.10 -16.81 -9.43
C PRO A 228 -13.55 -18.20 -8.97
N GLU A 229 -14.85 -18.39 -8.86
CA GLU A 229 -15.42 -19.69 -8.47
C GLU A 229 -15.19 -20.73 -9.58
N ARG A 230 -14.57 -21.86 -9.23
CA ARG A 230 -14.35 -22.95 -10.15
C ARG A 230 -15.58 -23.87 -10.24
N LYS A 231 -16.05 -24.08 -11.45
CA LYS A 231 -17.23 -24.93 -11.71
C LYS A 231 -16.84 -26.40 -11.70
N ALA A 232 -17.63 -27.23 -11.03
CA ALA A 232 -17.40 -28.67 -11.00
C ALA A 232 -17.44 -29.30 -12.41
N TYR A 233 -18.34 -28.82 -13.30
CA TYR A 233 -18.38 -29.19 -14.70
C TYR A 233 -17.57 -28.24 -15.55
N SER A 234 -16.30 -28.55 -15.73
CA SER A 234 -15.32 -27.71 -16.46
C SER A 234 -14.19 -28.58 -17.02
N ASN A 235 -13.37 -27.98 -17.87
CA ASN A 235 -12.18 -28.60 -18.44
C ASN A 235 -11.04 -27.58 -18.51
N LYS A 236 -9.83 -28.01 -18.86
CA LYS A 236 -8.63 -27.14 -18.94
C LYS A 236 -8.83 -25.90 -19.82
N GLY A 237 -9.67 -25.95 -20.84
CA GLY A 237 -9.97 -24.78 -21.68
C GLY A 237 -10.88 -23.75 -21.01
N SER A 238 -11.55 -24.11 -19.90
CA SER A 238 -12.42 -23.19 -19.16
C SER A 238 -11.68 -22.18 -18.31
N TYR A 239 -10.38 -22.39 -18.07
CA TYR A 239 -9.55 -21.62 -17.14
C TYR A 239 -8.39 -20.92 -17.85
N GLY A 240 -8.61 -20.52 -19.09
CA GLY A 240 -7.72 -19.70 -19.90
C GLY A 240 -6.51 -20.45 -20.49
N LYS A 241 -6.06 -19.91 -21.59
CA LYS A 241 -4.85 -20.31 -22.31
C LYS A 241 -3.87 -19.16 -22.24
N ILE A 242 -2.80 -19.31 -21.50
CA ILE A 242 -1.82 -18.28 -21.25
C ILE A 242 -0.63 -18.46 -22.18
N LEU A 243 -0.25 -17.40 -22.87
CA LEU A 243 0.98 -17.31 -23.62
C LEU A 243 2.01 -16.48 -22.83
N ILE A 244 3.16 -17.08 -22.53
CA ILE A 244 4.27 -16.44 -21.85
C ILE A 244 5.45 -16.36 -22.81
N ILE A 245 5.92 -15.15 -23.12
CA ILE A 245 7.12 -14.90 -23.92
C ILE A 245 8.19 -14.45 -22.94
N ALA A 246 9.05 -15.41 -22.53
CA ALA A 246 9.96 -15.20 -21.42
C ALA A 246 11.24 -16.06 -21.56
N GLY A 247 12.30 -15.64 -20.89
CA GLY A 247 13.56 -16.35 -20.85
C GLY A 247 14.41 -16.21 -22.12
N ASN A 248 15.71 -16.24 -21.89
CA ASN A 248 16.73 -16.38 -22.92
C ASN A 248 17.77 -17.40 -22.46
N GLU A 249 18.86 -17.63 -23.22
CA GLU A 249 19.87 -18.64 -22.91
C GLU A 249 20.45 -18.59 -21.50
N ILE A 250 20.46 -17.41 -20.85
CA ILE A 250 21.04 -17.20 -19.51
C ILE A 250 20.00 -16.90 -18.43
N MET A 251 18.73 -16.69 -18.79
CA MET A 251 17.65 -16.28 -17.87
C MET A 251 16.42 -17.22 -17.95
N SER A 252 16.65 -18.52 -18.05
CA SER A 252 15.58 -19.54 -18.06
C SER A 252 14.73 -19.53 -16.78
N GLY A 253 15.32 -19.12 -15.65
CA GLY A 253 14.64 -19.03 -14.34
C GLY A 253 13.44 -18.10 -14.35
N ALA A 254 13.53 -16.95 -15.02
CA ALA A 254 12.42 -16.00 -15.12
C ALA A 254 11.18 -16.63 -15.81
N ALA A 255 11.42 -17.38 -16.90
CA ALA A 255 10.35 -18.12 -17.59
C ALA A 255 9.76 -19.23 -16.70
N CYS A 256 10.59 -19.91 -15.88
CA CYS A 256 10.12 -20.92 -14.93
C CYS A 256 9.20 -20.28 -13.88
N PHE A 257 9.63 -19.20 -13.23
CA PHE A 257 8.85 -18.54 -12.18
C PHE A 257 7.52 -18.00 -12.69
N ALA A 258 7.54 -17.31 -13.83
CA ALA A 258 6.32 -16.77 -14.42
C ALA A 258 5.32 -17.89 -14.80
N ALA A 259 5.82 -18.98 -15.41
CA ALA A 259 4.97 -20.09 -15.84
C ALA A 259 4.42 -20.89 -14.65
N GLU A 260 5.23 -21.17 -13.64
CA GLU A 260 4.82 -21.89 -12.44
C GLU A 260 3.79 -21.08 -11.64
N ALA A 261 4.01 -19.78 -11.47
CA ALA A 261 3.08 -18.88 -10.81
C ALA A 261 1.72 -18.82 -11.53
N ALA A 262 1.72 -18.72 -12.87
CA ALA A 262 0.49 -18.74 -13.65
C ALA A 262 -0.29 -20.07 -13.50
N LEU A 263 0.40 -21.22 -13.51
CA LEU A 263 -0.21 -22.54 -13.26
C LEU A 263 -0.80 -22.61 -11.85
N ARG A 264 -0.08 -22.14 -10.82
CA ARG A 264 -0.53 -22.15 -9.42
C ARG A 264 -1.72 -21.22 -9.18
N MET A 265 -1.85 -20.16 -9.97
CA MET A 265 -3.03 -19.29 -9.96
C MET A 265 -4.25 -19.90 -10.65
N GLY A 266 -4.12 -21.09 -11.22
CA GLY A 266 -5.26 -21.83 -11.74
C GLY A 266 -5.36 -21.89 -13.26
N ALA A 267 -4.40 -21.33 -13.99
CA ALA A 267 -4.40 -21.35 -15.45
C ALA A 267 -4.62 -22.77 -16.04
N GLY A 268 -5.55 -22.90 -16.97
CA GLY A 268 -5.88 -24.18 -17.56
C GLY A 268 -4.83 -24.72 -18.52
N LEU A 269 -4.17 -23.86 -19.27
CA LEU A 269 -3.07 -24.17 -20.20
C LEU A 269 -2.07 -23.01 -20.24
N VAL A 270 -0.78 -23.32 -20.08
CA VAL A 270 0.32 -22.37 -20.20
C VAL A 270 1.26 -22.80 -21.33
N LYS A 271 1.48 -21.92 -22.30
CA LYS A 271 2.49 -22.10 -23.36
C LYS A 271 3.60 -21.06 -23.15
N VAL A 272 4.83 -21.53 -23.11
CA VAL A 272 6.02 -20.68 -22.97
C VAL A 272 6.77 -20.64 -24.30
N LEU A 273 6.96 -19.45 -24.86
CA LEU A 273 7.89 -19.21 -25.97
C LEU A 273 9.22 -18.71 -25.40
N SER A 274 10.27 -19.46 -25.67
CA SER A 274 11.62 -19.17 -25.19
C SER A 274 12.66 -19.64 -26.19
N ASP A 275 13.94 -19.42 -25.89
CA ASP A 275 15.03 -19.97 -26.65
C ASP A 275 15.03 -21.50 -26.64
N ALA A 276 15.38 -22.15 -27.77
CA ALA A 276 15.30 -23.60 -27.92
C ALA A 276 16.10 -24.35 -26.84
N GLY A 277 17.20 -23.80 -26.33
CA GLY A 277 18.03 -24.36 -25.26
C GLY A 277 17.28 -24.48 -23.93
N ASN A 278 16.23 -23.68 -23.71
CA ASN A 278 15.46 -23.70 -22.47
C ASN A 278 14.42 -24.82 -22.40
N ARG A 279 14.15 -25.50 -23.50
CA ARG A 279 13.15 -26.59 -23.54
C ARG A 279 13.38 -27.63 -22.46
N GLN A 280 14.59 -28.15 -22.35
CA GLN A 280 14.90 -29.19 -21.37
C GLN A 280 14.75 -28.68 -19.94
N ILE A 281 15.20 -27.46 -19.65
CA ILE A 281 15.10 -26.84 -18.32
C ILE A 281 13.64 -26.68 -17.92
N LEU A 282 12.86 -26.04 -18.79
CA LEU A 282 11.44 -25.74 -18.57
C LEU A 282 10.59 -27.00 -18.43
N GLN A 283 10.70 -27.96 -19.35
CA GLN A 283 9.87 -29.17 -19.31
C GLN A 283 10.32 -30.18 -18.26
N THR A 284 11.55 -30.11 -17.77
CA THR A 284 11.99 -30.92 -16.63
C THR A 284 11.42 -30.36 -15.31
N ARG A 285 11.40 -29.02 -15.17
CA ARG A 285 10.86 -28.38 -13.98
C ARG A 285 9.33 -28.33 -13.97
N LEU A 286 8.71 -28.07 -15.11
CA LEU A 286 7.28 -27.85 -15.30
C LEU A 286 6.76 -28.70 -16.49
N PRO A 287 6.56 -30.01 -16.30
CA PRO A 287 6.06 -30.90 -17.37
C PRO A 287 4.65 -30.53 -17.84
N GLU A 288 3.91 -29.71 -17.08
CA GLU A 288 2.56 -29.26 -17.38
C GLU A 288 2.49 -28.21 -18.49
N ILE A 289 3.62 -27.51 -18.78
CA ILE A 289 3.61 -26.45 -19.80
C ILE A 289 3.76 -27.00 -21.22
N LEU A 290 3.22 -26.23 -22.17
CA LEU A 290 3.54 -26.37 -23.58
C LEU A 290 4.77 -25.51 -23.90
N PHE A 291 5.78 -26.08 -24.53
CA PHE A 291 6.95 -25.33 -25.00
C PHE A 291 6.81 -25.01 -26.48
N GLY A 292 7.14 -23.77 -26.87
CA GLY A 292 7.32 -23.33 -28.24
C GLY A 292 8.58 -22.50 -28.41
N GLU A 293 9.05 -22.38 -29.64
CA GLU A 293 10.15 -21.49 -29.97
C GLU A 293 9.62 -20.10 -30.38
N ARG A 294 10.45 -19.07 -30.36
CA ARG A 294 10.04 -17.70 -30.70
C ARG A 294 9.42 -17.58 -32.10
N LYS A 295 9.83 -18.41 -33.04
CA LYS A 295 9.24 -18.49 -34.42
C LYS A 295 7.76 -18.90 -34.43
N ASP A 296 7.29 -19.54 -33.36
CA ASP A 296 5.90 -20.00 -33.23
C ASP A 296 4.94 -18.91 -32.70
N LEU A 297 5.40 -17.63 -32.66
CA LEU A 297 4.67 -16.51 -32.06
C LEU A 297 3.29 -16.31 -32.70
N GLU A 298 3.22 -16.23 -34.02
CA GLU A 298 1.96 -15.89 -34.73
C GLU A 298 0.85 -16.92 -34.44
N GLU A 299 1.15 -18.21 -34.54
CA GLU A 299 0.21 -19.26 -34.19
C GLU A 299 -0.17 -19.23 -32.69
N SER A 300 0.79 -18.89 -31.83
CA SER A 300 0.56 -18.84 -30.39
C SER A 300 -0.31 -17.65 -29.96
N LEU A 301 -0.25 -16.52 -30.67
CA LEU A 301 -1.11 -15.37 -30.48
C LEU A 301 -2.57 -15.66 -30.84
N GLU A 302 -2.82 -16.50 -31.85
CA GLU A 302 -4.18 -16.94 -32.19
C GLU A 302 -4.74 -17.94 -31.17
N TRP A 303 -3.86 -18.74 -30.56
CA TRP A 303 -4.23 -19.78 -29.62
C TRP A 303 -4.58 -19.27 -28.22
N CYS A 304 -3.95 -18.20 -27.73
CA CYS A 304 -4.03 -17.75 -26.34
C CYS A 304 -5.24 -16.87 -26.04
N ASP A 305 -5.56 -16.73 -24.74
CA ASP A 305 -6.59 -15.85 -24.19
C ASP A 305 -5.98 -14.63 -23.49
N CYS A 306 -4.73 -14.70 -23.01
CA CYS A 306 -3.94 -13.57 -22.49
C CYS A 306 -2.45 -13.82 -22.71
N ILE A 307 -1.64 -12.74 -22.59
CA ILE A 307 -0.24 -12.72 -22.94
C ILE A 307 0.58 -12.11 -21.80
N LEU A 308 1.71 -12.74 -21.48
CA LEU A 308 2.80 -12.14 -20.70
C LEU A 308 4.02 -11.99 -21.59
N PHE A 309 4.60 -10.78 -21.66
CA PHE A 309 5.81 -10.49 -22.40
C PHE A 309 6.85 -9.84 -21.50
N GLY A 310 8.07 -10.37 -21.49
CA GLY A 310 9.22 -9.62 -20.99
C GLY A 310 10.12 -10.29 -19.97
N PRO A 311 9.66 -11.14 -19.03
CA PRO A 311 10.56 -11.72 -18.04
C PRO A 311 11.75 -12.43 -18.67
N GLY A 312 12.97 -11.84 -18.52
CA GLY A 312 14.23 -12.43 -18.97
C GLY A 312 14.37 -12.65 -20.47
N VAL A 313 13.67 -11.92 -21.33
CA VAL A 313 13.80 -12.08 -22.80
C VAL A 313 15.08 -11.43 -23.36
N GLY A 314 15.66 -10.48 -22.61
CA GLY A 314 16.75 -9.62 -23.07
C GLY A 314 16.25 -8.41 -23.88
N VAL A 315 17.14 -7.43 -24.06
CA VAL A 315 16.84 -6.18 -24.79
C VAL A 315 17.60 -6.16 -26.11
N SER A 316 16.91 -6.47 -27.21
CA SER A 316 17.45 -6.54 -28.58
C SER A 316 16.46 -6.02 -29.62
N GLU A 317 16.90 -5.76 -30.85
CA GLU A 317 16.01 -5.43 -31.98
C GLU A 317 15.03 -6.57 -32.27
N GLU A 318 15.49 -7.84 -32.20
CA GLU A 318 14.64 -9.01 -32.38
C GLU A 318 13.45 -9.01 -31.37
N MET A 319 13.74 -8.74 -30.11
CA MET A 319 12.68 -8.69 -29.07
C MET A 319 11.76 -7.48 -29.23
N LYS A 320 12.27 -6.36 -29.73
CA LYS A 320 11.44 -5.22 -30.11
C LYS A 320 10.48 -5.58 -31.24
N GLU A 321 10.98 -6.21 -32.34
CA GLU A 321 10.12 -6.65 -33.45
C GLU A 321 9.09 -7.66 -32.99
N MET A 322 9.45 -8.54 -32.05
CA MET A 322 8.53 -9.50 -31.45
C MET A 322 7.44 -8.79 -30.63
N LEU A 323 7.78 -7.79 -29.81
CA LEU A 323 6.81 -6.97 -29.07
C LEU A 323 5.91 -6.18 -30.03
N GLU A 324 6.44 -5.60 -31.09
CA GLU A 324 5.64 -4.93 -32.13
C GLU A 324 4.64 -5.90 -32.79
N MET A 325 5.03 -7.15 -33.02
CA MET A 325 4.12 -8.18 -33.54
C MET A 325 3.02 -8.51 -32.51
N VAL A 326 3.36 -8.64 -31.22
CA VAL A 326 2.37 -8.83 -30.14
C VAL A 326 1.37 -7.67 -30.10
N LEU A 327 1.85 -6.43 -30.12
CA LEU A 327 1.00 -5.23 -30.12
C LEU A 327 0.09 -5.15 -31.34
N LYS A 328 0.56 -5.60 -32.51
CA LYS A 328 -0.21 -5.56 -33.75
C LYS A 328 -1.21 -6.71 -33.91
N LYS A 329 -0.86 -7.91 -33.48
CA LYS A 329 -1.62 -9.15 -33.75
C LYS A 329 -2.25 -9.78 -32.52
N GLY A 330 -1.81 -9.45 -31.30
CA GLY A 330 -2.18 -10.16 -30.07
C GLY A 330 -3.67 -10.17 -29.75
N LYS A 331 -4.35 -9.01 -29.84
CA LYS A 331 -5.82 -8.85 -29.65
C LYS A 331 -6.37 -9.46 -28.36
N LYS A 332 -5.56 -9.57 -27.31
CA LYS A 332 -5.83 -10.18 -26.01
C LYS A 332 -5.21 -9.33 -24.90
N PRO A 333 -5.69 -9.40 -23.65
CA PRO A 333 -5.04 -8.72 -22.54
C PRO A 333 -3.52 -9.05 -22.47
N LEU A 334 -2.70 -8.03 -22.21
CA LEU A 334 -1.26 -8.11 -22.27
C LEU A 334 -0.62 -7.61 -20.96
N VAL A 335 0.21 -8.43 -20.34
CA VAL A 335 1.10 -8.03 -19.24
C VAL A 335 2.49 -7.81 -19.80
N ILE A 336 3.11 -6.67 -19.49
CA ILE A 336 4.48 -6.33 -19.88
C ILE A 336 5.30 -6.09 -18.62
N ASP A 337 6.38 -6.87 -18.44
CA ASP A 337 7.27 -6.78 -17.28
C ASP A 337 8.74 -6.78 -17.71
N ALA A 338 9.61 -6.38 -16.81
CA ALA A 338 11.05 -6.52 -16.89
C ALA A 338 11.66 -6.03 -18.23
N ASP A 339 12.26 -6.94 -19.00
CA ASP A 339 12.90 -6.56 -20.28
C ASP A 339 11.90 -6.04 -21.31
N GLY A 340 10.64 -6.41 -21.24
CA GLY A 340 9.57 -5.81 -22.05
C GLY A 340 9.44 -4.30 -21.81
N LEU A 341 9.49 -3.87 -20.56
CA LEU A 341 9.49 -2.45 -20.17
C LEU A 341 10.78 -1.75 -20.57
N ASN A 342 11.91 -2.43 -20.43
CA ASN A 342 13.22 -1.91 -20.88
C ASN A 342 13.27 -1.72 -22.41
N ILE A 343 12.65 -2.60 -23.19
CA ILE A 343 12.51 -2.47 -24.65
C ILE A 343 11.69 -1.22 -24.99
N ILE A 344 10.52 -1.04 -24.35
CA ILE A 344 9.67 0.13 -24.55
C ILE A 344 10.46 1.41 -24.32
N SER A 345 11.15 1.49 -23.19
CA SER A 345 11.93 2.67 -22.82
C SER A 345 13.12 2.89 -23.79
N ARG A 346 13.93 1.85 -24.07
CA ARG A 346 15.13 1.96 -24.88
C ARG A 346 14.84 2.40 -26.32
N PHE A 347 13.77 1.87 -26.90
CA PHE A 347 13.40 2.15 -28.29
C PHE A 347 12.31 3.23 -28.40
N ASN A 348 11.94 3.87 -27.29
CA ASN A 348 10.91 4.91 -27.21
C ASN A 348 9.60 4.49 -27.91
N MET A 349 9.14 3.28 -27.64
CA MET A 349 7.96 2.73 -28.28
C MET A 349 6.69 3.37 -27.73
N LYS A 350 5.74 3.64 -28.61
CA LYS A 350 4.36 4.00 -28.22
C LYS A 350 3.57 2.72 -28.04
N ILE A 351 2.79 2.67 -26.96
CA ILE A 351 1.85 1.58 -26.71
C ILE A 351 0.46 2.09 -27.04
N ASP A 352 -0.11 1.56 -28.13
CA ASP A 352 -1.50 1.78 -28.51
C ASP A 352 -2.13 0.40 -28.68
N TYR A 353 -2.69 -0.13 -27.57
CA TYR A 353 -3.17 -1.49 -27.50
C TYR A 353 -4.53 -1.55 -26.81
N PRO A 354 -5.63 -1.61 -27.60
CA PRO A 354 -6.99 -1.43 -27.09
C PRO A 354 -7.55 -2.63 -26.32
N TYR A 355 -6.80 -3.74 -26.22
CA TYR A 355 -7.28 -4.97 -25.58
C TYR A 355 -6.94 -5.05 -24.08
N GLY A 356 -6.36 -3.99 -23.54
CA GLY A 356 -5.96 -3.87 -22.14
C GLY A 356 -4.51 -4.29 -21.89
N THR A 357 -3.77 -3.40 -21.28
CA THR A 357 -2.35 -3.60 -20.93
C THR A 357 -2.14 -3.43 -19.43
N ILE A 358 -1.35 -4.31 -18.84
CA ILE A 358 -0.81 -4.15 -17.49
C ILE A 358 0.71 -3.98 -17.63
N MET A 359 1.26 -2.92 -17.07
CA MET A 359 2.71 -2.70 -16.99
C MET A 359 3.14 -2.76 -15.53
N THR A 360 4.20 -3.54 -15.24
CA THR A 360 4.61 -3.82 -13.86
C THR A 360 6.02 -3.29 -13.53
N PRO A 361 6.29 -1.97 -13.74
CA PRO A 361 7.62 -1.43 -13.51
C PRO A 361 7.98 -1.35 -12.01
N HIS A 362 9.23 -1.67 -11.68
CA HIS A 362 9.85 -1.17 -10.46
C HIS A 362 10.30 0.30 -10.66
N LEU A 363 10.73 0.98 -9.57
CA LEU A 363 11.02 2.43 -9.62
C LEU A 363 12.02 2.83 -10.72
N MET A 364 13.07 2.04 -10.96
CA MET A 364 14.06 2.34 -11.99
C MET A 364 13.52 2.16 -13.41
N GLU A 365 12.66 1.16 -13.64
CA GLU A 365 11.96 0.96 -14.91
C GLU A 365 10.97 2.08 -15.16
N ALA A 366 10.20 2.47 -14.12
CA ALA A 366 9.29 3.61 -14.16
C ALA A 366 10.04 4.91 -14.54
N ALA A 367 11.16 5.19 -13.90
CA ALA A 367 11.97 6.37 -14.19
C ALA A 367 12.46 6.39 -15.65
N ARG A 368 12.88 5.23 -16.20
CA ARG A 368 13.25 5.11 -17.61
C ARG A 368 12.06 5.34 -18.54
N LEU A 369 10.92 4.72 -18.24
CA LEU A 369 9.68 4.88 -19.01
C LEU A 369 9.19 6.33 -19.03
N MET A 370 9.30 7.03 -17.90
CA MET A 370 8.90 8.43 -17.76
C MET A 370 9.97 9.42 -18.21
N SER A 371 11.19 8.95 -18.50
CA SER A 371 12.36 9.77 -18.86
C SER A 371 12.68 10.82 -17.79
N CYS A 372 12.65 10.41 -16.52
CA CYS A 372 12.89 11.25 -15.35
C CYS A 372 13.82 10.55 -14.33
N ASP A 373 14.23 11.28 -13.29
CA ASP A 373 15.00 10.69 -12.21
C ASP A 373 14.11 9.88 -11.25
N ILE A 374 14.69 8.84 -10.64
CA ILE A 374 14.00 8.00 -9.64
C ILE A 374 13.49 8.80 -8.43
N THR A 375 14.15 9.91 -8.10
CA THR A 375 13.73 10.82 -7.03
C THR A 375 12.40 11.48 -7.35
N GLN A 376 12.14 11.81 -8.60
CA GLN A 376 10.86 12.37 -9.05
C GLN A 376 9.72 11.34 -8.93
N ILE A 377 9.98 10.08 -9.26
CA ILE A 377 9.00 8.98 -9.04
C ILE A 377 8.66 8.85 -7.55
N LYS A 378 9.68 8.95 -6.67
CA LYS A 378 9.52 8.85 -5.22
C LYS A 378 8.87 10.08 -4.55
N GLU A 379 8.73 11.19 -5.26
CA GLU A 379 8.07 12.37 -4.71
C GLU A 379 6.60 12.12 -4.38
N ASP A 380 5.88 11.46 -5.28
CA ASP A 380 4.50 10.98 -5.07
C ASP A 380 4.30 9.69 -5.88
N LEU A 381 4.43 8.54 -5.22
CA LEU A 381 4.27 7.22 -5.85
C LEU A 381 2.89 7.03 -6.48
N CYS A 382 1.84 7.55 -5.85
CA CYS A 382 0.48 7.43 -6.36
C CYS A 382 0.30 8.24 -7.64
N GLN A 383 0.79 9.49 -7.66
CA GLN A 383 0.75 10.32 -8.86
C GLN A 383 1.60 9.73 -9.98
N SER A 384 2.82 9.26 -9.67
CA SER A 384 3.69 8.63 -10.66
C SER A 384 3.08 7.38 -11.30
N ALA A 385 2.33 6.59 -10.52
CA ALA A 385 1.60 5.45 -11.06
C ALA A 385 0.44 5.89 -11.98
N GLN A 386 -0.27 6.95 -11.64
CA GLN A 386 -1.32 7.54 -12.49
C GLN A 386 -0.74 8.12 -13.78
N ASP A 387 0.37 8.87 -13.70
CA ASP A 387 1.05 9.45 -14.86
C ASP A 387 1.56 8.35 -15.83
N LEU A 388 2.05 7.21 -15.29
CA LEU A 388 2.40 6.04 -16.09
C LEU A 388 1.17 5.45 -16.79
N ALA A 389 0.06 5.30 -16.06
CA ALA A 389 -1.18 4.76 -16.58
C ALA A 389 -1.74 5.63 -17.71
N GLU A 390 -1.72 6.95 -17.54
CA GLU A 390 -2.15 7.91 -18.56
C GLU A 390 -1.23 7.89 -19.79
N LYS A 391 0.10 7.96 -19.57
CA LYS A 391 1.08 8.01 -20.68
C LYS A 391 1.00 6.80 -21.60
N TYR A 392 0.76 5.60 -21.03
CA TYR A 392 0.76 4.33 -21.77
C TYR A 392 -0.62 3.71 -21.95
N HIS A 393 -1.69 4.39 -21.54
CA HIS A 393 -3.08 3.90 -21.59
C HIS A 393 -3.20 2.48 -21.00
N CYS A 394 -2.64 2.27 -19.81
CA CYS A 394 -2.50 0.95 -19.18
C CYS A 394 -2.97 0.95 -17.72
N THR A 395 -3.08 -0.25 -17.15
CA THR A 395 -3.04 -0.41 -15.70
C THR A 395 -1.57 -0.48 -15.27
N ALA A 396 -1.11 0.51 -14.53
CA ALA A 396 0.26 0.58 -14.03
C ALA A 396 0.35 -0.07 -12.65
N VAL A 397 1.28 -1.02 -12.49
CA VAL A 397 1.65 -1.66 -11.21
C VAL A 397 3.04 -1.15 -10.84
N LEU A 398 3.12 -0.05 -10.14
CA LEU A 398 4.38 0.55 -9.71
C LEU A 398 4.91 -0.17 -8.46
N LYS A 399 5.95 -0.99 -8.65
CA LYS A 399 6.52 -1.84 -7.61
C LYS A 399 7.52 -1.07 -6.73
N ASP A 400 7.27 -1.06 -5.42
CA ASP A 400 8.18 -0.60 -4.37
C ASP A 400 7.85 -1.37 -3.07
N ALA A 401 8.40 -0.96 -1.93
CA ALA A 401 8.02 -1.49 -0.61
C ALA A 401 6.49 -1.45 -0.38
N THR A 402 5.82 -0.41 -0.88
CA THR A 402 4.37 -0.35 -1.07
C THR A 402 4.07 -0.30 -2.57
N THR A 403 3.51 -1.36 -3.12
CA THR A 403 3.12 -1.40 -4.54
C THR A 403 1.83 -0.60 -4.77
N ILE A 404 1.83 0.23 -5.82
CA ILE A 404 0.69 1.05 -6.22
C ILE A 404 0.11 0.53 -7.53
N VAL A 405 -1.21 0.32 -7.59
CA VAL A 405 -1.90 0.01 -8.85
C VAL A 405 -2.80 1.19 -9.23
N ALA A 406 -2.59 1.70 -10.43
CA ALA A 406 -3.35 2.82 -10.95
C ALA A 406 -3.82 2.56 -12.38
N ARG A 407 -4.95 3.15 -12.75
CA ARG A 407 -5.40 3.31 -14.12
C ARG A 407 -5.91 4.75 -14.32
N GLU A 408 -6.12 5.15 -15.56
CA GLU A 408 -6.63 6.46 -15.91
C GLU A 408 -7.96 6.73 -15.20
N ASP A 409 -8.12 7.91 -14.61
CA ASP A 409 -9.35 8.43 -13.98
C ASP A 409 -10.01 7.55 -12.91
N ASP A 410 -9.23 6.75 -12.18
CA ASP A 410 -9.77 5.88 -11.12
C ASP A 410 -9.04 6.02 -9.78
N LEU A 411 -9.63 5.41 -8.74
CA LEU A 411 -9.02 5.30 -7.43
C LEU A 411 -7.73 4.48 -7.49
N VAL A 412 -6.71 4.98 -6.82
CA VAL A 412 -5.44 4.28 -6.72
C VAL A 412 -5.53 3.18 -5.66
N TYR A 413 -5.15 1.95 -6.03
CA TYR A 413 -4.96 0.88 -5.05
C TYR A 413 -3.59 0.97 -4.41
N ILE A 414 -3.54 0.93 -3.07
CA ILE A 414 -2.30 0.98 -2.28
C ILE A 414 -2.16 -0.35 -1.56
N ASN A 415 -1.24 -1.18 -2.00
CA ASN A 415 -1.05 -2.51 -1.44
C ASN A 415 -0.48 -2.47 -0.02
N GLN A 416 -1.03 -3.29 0.87
CA GLN A 416 -0.58 -3.41 2.26
C GLN A 416 -0.09 -4.82 2.63
N SER A 417 -0.19 -5.79 1.71
CA SER A 417 0.38 -7.13 1.87
C SER A 417 1.83 -7.17 1.38
N GLY A 418 2.57 -8.13 1.88
CA GLY A 418 3.97 -8.34 1.54
C GLY A 418 4.95 -7.81 2.60
N ASN A 419 6.20 -8.20 2.44
CA ASN A 419 7.24 -7.97 3.44
C ASN A 419 8.64 -7.85 2.82
N ASP A 420 9.60 -7.50 3.66
CA ASP A 420 11.01 -7.29 3.33
C ASP A 420 11.74 -8.52 2.78
N GLY A 421 11.31 -9.73 3.13
CA GLY A 421 11.88 -10.98 2.59
C GLY A 421 11.57 -11.18 1.09
N MET A 422 10.56 -10.49 0.55
CA MET A 422 10.23 -10.53 -0.88
C MET A 422 11.22 -9.76 -1.77
N ALA A 423 12.18 -9.04 -1.20
CA ALA A 423 13.26 -8.35 -1.91
C ALA A 423 14.32 -9.35 -2.41
N THR A 424 13.90 -10.30 -3.24
CA THR A 424 14.72 -11.39 -3.81
C THR A 424 14.54 -11.49 -5.32
N GLY A 425 15.56 -12.00 -6.01
CA GLY A 425 15.49 -12.19 -7.46
C GLY A 425 14.39 -13.17 -7.87
N GLY A 426 13.59 -12.83 -8.88
CA GLY A 426 12.49 -13.65 -9.38
C GLY A 426 11.12 -13.33 -8.77
N SER A 427 11.03 -12.55 -7.69
CA SER A 427 9.76 -12.15 -7.08
C SER A 427 8.85 -11.37 -8.05
N GLY A 428 9.44 -10.51 -8.89
CA GLY A 428 8.70 -9.81 -9.96
C GLY A 428 8.15 -10.75 -11.03
N ASP A 429 8.94 -11.76 -11.44
CA ASP A 429 8.50 -12.75 -12.42
C ASP A 429 7.32 -13.58 -11.89
N VAL A 430 7.35 -13.90 -10.59
CA VAL A 430 6.22 -14.55 -9.90
C VAL A 430 4.98 -13.67 -9.94
N LEU A 431 5.11 -12.39 -9.59
CA LEU A 431 3.99 -11.43 -9.64
C LEU A 431 3.39 -11.35 -11.05
N ALA A 432 4.23 -11.19 -12.08
CA ALA A 432 3.79 -11.11 -13.48
C ALA A 432 3.04 -12.40 -13.89
N GLY A 433 3.53 -13.55 -13.47
CA GLY A 433 2.87 -14.84 -13.66
C GLY A 433 1.51 -14.94 -12.95
N MET A 434 1.44 -14.49 -11.69
CA MET A 434 0.19 -14.47 -10.91
C MET A 434 -0.88 -13.58 -11.55
N ILE A 435 -0.51 -12.36 -11.94
CA ILE A 435 -1.42 -11.41 -12.62
C ILE A 435 -1.93 -12.04 -13.91
N THR A 436 -1.05 -12.66 -14.70
CA THR A 436 -1.42 -13.29 -15.97
C THR A 436 -2.33 -14.50 -15.75
N GLY A 437 -2.09 -15.26 -14.66
CA GLY A 437 -2.96 -16.36 -14.24
C GLY A 437 -4.40 -15.89 -13.98
N LEU A 438 -4.55 -14.79 -13.23
CA LEU A 438 -5.87 -14.19 -12.93
C LEU A 438 -6.58 -13.65 -14.19
N LEU A 439 -5.84 -13.11 -15.16
CA LEU A 439 -6.40 -12.76 -16.47
C LEU A 439 -6.94 -14.00 -17.18
N GLY A 440 -6.20 -15.12 -17.12
CA GLY A 440 -6.63 -16.41 -17.68
C GLY A 440 -7.91 -16.94 -17.02
N GLU A 441 -8.07 -16.75 -15.72
CA GLU A 441 -9.28 -17.09 -14.96
C GLU A 441 -10.47 -16.15 -15.25
N GLY A 442 -10.27 -15.08 -16.03
CA GLY A 442 -11.33 -14.21 -16.53
C GLY A 442 -11.57 -12.93 -15.74
N LEU A 443 -10.67 -12.54 -14.83
CA LEU A 443 -10.71 -11.23 -14.21
C LEU A 443 -10.45 -10.12 -15.24
N SER A 444 -11.05 -8.96 -15.03
CA SER A 444 -10.71 -7.77 -15.81
C SER A 444 -9.25 -7.36 -15.60
N VAL A 445 -8.70 -6.58 -16.52
CA VAL A 445 -7.30 -6.10 -16.49
C VAL A 445 -6.96 -5.43 -15.15
N HIS A 446 -7.86 -4.58 -14.64
CA HIS A 446 -7.64 -3.89 -13.38
C HIS A 446 -7.76 -4.84 -12.18
N GLU A 447 -8.79 -5.67 -12.13
CA GLU A 447 -8.96 -6.64 -11.04
C GLU A 447 -7.78 -7.63 -10.98
N ALA A 448 -7.32 -8.14 -12.11
CA ALA A 448 -6.16 -9.03 -12.17
C ALA A 448 -4.89 -8.38 -11.62
N ALA A 449 -4.65 -7.09 -11.92
CA ALA A 449 -3.53 -6.34 -11.39
C ALA A 449 -3.64 -6.15 -9.87
N VAL A 450 -4.79 -5.68 -9.38
CA VAL A 450 -5.03 -5.41 -7.94
C VAL A 450 -4.95 -6.70 -7.12
N HIS A 451 -5.71 -7.73 -7.50
CA HIS A 451 -5.73 -8.99 -6.75
C HIS A 451 -4.43 -9.77 -6.91
N GLY A 452 -3.77 -9.69 -8.07
CA GLY A 452 -2.45 -10.30 -8.29
C GLY A 452 -1.40 -9.72 -7.34
N VAL A 453 -1.36 -8.39 -7.18
CA VAL A 453 -0.46 -7.72 -6.24
C VAL A 453 -0.80 -8.09 -4.79
N TYR A 454 -2.08 -8.08 -4.42
CA TYR A 454 -2.52 -8.42 -3.07
C TYR A 454 -2.17 -9.86 -2.69
N LEU A 455 -2.54 -10.82 -3.53
CA LEU A 455 -2.31 -12.25 -3.29
C LEU A 455 -0.82 -12.60 -3.31
N HIS A 456 -0.03 -11.95 -4.18
CA HIS A 456 1.43 -12.11 -4.20
C HIS A 456 2.05 -11.67 -2.87
N GLY A 457 1.61 -10.53 -2.33
CA GLY A 457 2.05 -10.05 -1.03
C GLY A 457 1.67 -11.00 0.11
N LEU A 458 0.41 -11.47 0.14
CA LEU A 458 -0.05 -12.44 1.14
C LEU A 458 0.73 -13.77 1.06
N ALA A 459 0.99 -14.30 -0.14
CA ALA A 459 1.82 -15.49 -0.31
C ALA A 459 3.24 -15.27 0.23
N GLY A 460 3.79 -14.07 0.03
CA GLY A 460 5.05 -13.66 0.63
C GLY A 460 4.99 -13.60 2.16
N ASP A 461 3.88 -13.14 2.74
CA ASP A 461 3.70 -13.07 4.19
C ASP A 461 3.64 -14.47 4.81
N HIS A 462 2.94 -15.41 4.19
CA HIS A 462 2.97 -16.83 4.59
C HIS A 462 4.38 -17.42 4.50
N ALA A 463 5.11 -17.17 3.41
CA ALA A 463 6.48 -17.63 3.24
C ALA A 463 7.42 -17.08 4.33
N LYS A 464 7.30 -15.78 4.66
CA LYS A 464 8.07 -15.16 5.75
C LYS A 464 7.73 -15.75 7.11
N HIS A 465 6.45 -16.01 7.36
CA HIS A 465 6.01 -16.65 8.61
C HIS A 465 6.69 -18.00 8.83
N ASP A 466 6.78 -18.82 7.78
CA ASP A 466 7.31 -20.17 7.86
C ASP A 466 8.85 -20.24 7.84
N LEU A 467 9.50 -19.35 7.06
CA LEU A 467 10.94 -19.43 6.75
C LEU A 467 11.76 -18.27 7.34
N GLY A 468 11.11 -17.19 7.73
CA GLY A 468 11.75 -15.92 8.07
C GLY A 468 12.24 -15.14 6.85
N ALA A 469 12.40 -13.82 7.00
CA ALA A 469 12.73 -12.91 5.90
C ALA A 469 14.08 -13.21 5.20
N TYR A 470 15.07 -13.71 5.93
CA TYR A 470 16.40 -13.99 5.38
C TYR A 470 16.49 -15.24 4.52
N SER A 471 15.61 -16.22 4.76
CA SER A 471 15.71 -17.54 4.11
C SER A 471 14.78 -17.71 2.93
N MET A 472 13.77 -16.84 2.80
CA MET A 472 12.80 -16.97 1.71
C MET A 472 13.35 -16.53 0.36
N ILE A 473 12.94 -17.25 -0.68
CA ILE A 473 13.25 -16.98 -2.09
C ILE A 473 11.97 -16.99 -2.93
N ALA A 474 12.06 -16.61 -4.19
CA ALA A 474 10.88 -16.52 -5.09
C ALA A 474 10.10 -17.85 -5.20
N SER A 475 10.77 -19.00 -5.15
CA SER A 475 10.10 -20.32 -5.15
C SER A 475 9.20 -20.54 -3.93
N ASP A 476 9.54 -19.94 -2.78
CA ASP A 476 8.73 -20.07 -1.56
C ASP A 476 7.44 -19.26 -1.68
N ILE A 477 7.49 -18.08 -2.33
CA ILE A 477 6.28 -17.31 -2.65
C ILE A 477 5.34 -18.18 -3.50
N ILE A 478 5.87 -18.84 -4.54
CA ILE A 478 5.08 -19.76 -5.39
C ILE A 478 4.49 -20.92 -4.58
N ALA A 479 5.27 -21.50 -3.66
CA ALA A 479 4.81 -22.61 -2.82
C ALA A 479 3.64 -22.22 -1.91
N HIS A 480 3.57 -20.94 -1.51
CA HIS A 480 2.51 -20.39 -0.66
C HIS A 480 1.32 -19.77 -1.42
N ILE A 481 1.32 -19.78 -2.76
CA ILE A 481 0.13 -19.38 -3.54
C ILE A 481 -1.10 -20.22 -3.13
N LYS A 482 -0.92 -21.49 -2.84
CA LYS A 482 -1.99 -22.40 -2.38
C LYS A 482 -2.71 -21.91 -1.11
N ASP A 483 -1.99 -21.20 -0.22
CA ASP A 483 -2.49 -20.75 1.07
C ASP A 483 -3.39 -19.50 0.92
N VAL A 484 -3.28 -18.79 -0.20
CA VAL A 484 -4.05 -17.59 -0.51
C VAL A 484 -5.11 -17.79 -1.61
N THR A 485 -5.09 -18.92 -2.30
CA THR A 485 -6.06 -19.28 -3.36
C THR A 485 -7.04 -20.37 -2.94
N GLY A 486 -6.80 -21.05 -1.82
CA GLY A 486 -7.66 -22.11 -1.30
C GLY A 486 -8.99 -21.58 -0.74
N GLY A 487 -10.11 -22.13 -1.19
CA GLY A 487 -11.48 -21.67 -0.89
C GLY A 487 -11.99 -21.93 0.53
N ASN A 488 -11.16 -22.34 1.49
CA ASN A 488 -11.50 -22.47 2.91
C ASN A 488 -10.35 -21.92 3.72
N TYR A 489 -10.29 -20.58 3.80
CA TYR A 489 -9.41 -19.91 4.73
C TYR A 489 -10.02 -20.03 6.13
N GLU A 490 -9.62 -21.04 6.91
CA GLU A 490 -9.68 -20.93 8.36
C GLU A 490 -8.52 -20.02 8.77
N PRO A 491 -8.78 -18.85 9.40
CA PRO A 491 -7.70 -17.99 9.84
C PRO A 491 -6.81 -18.80 10.77
N VAL A 492 -5.53 -18.84 10.47
CA VAL A 492 -4.52 -19.35 11.39
C VAL A 492 -4.51 -18.36 12.56
N LEU A 493 -5.12 -18.75 13.69
CA LEU A 493 -5.17 -17.99 14.92
C LEU A 493 -3.76 -17.83 15.53
#